data_331f12dff7074b1ae0a6ca02ed828f32
#
_entry.id   331f12dff7074b1ae0a6ca02ed828f32
#
_cell.length_a   1.000
_cell.length_b   1.000
_cell.length_c   1.000
_cell.angle_alpha   90.00
_cell.angle_beta   90.00
_cell.angle_gamma   90.00
#
_symmetry.space_group_name_H-M   'P 1'
#
loop_
_entity.id
_entity.type
_entity.pdbx_description
1 polymer ?
#
loop_
_entity_poly.entity_id
_entity_poly.type
_entity_poly.pdbx_seq_one_letter_code
_entity_poly.pdbx_strand_id
1 'polypeptide(L)'
;MLQNPLMYGWVKTEGLRAAAVSVKKTISEHPENDHAIIGAFSFRRGVDFLDCADRLIAEDRRIDGEFYIDNLMNVALENGLRVGVFEVDKYICWGTPMDLKIYEFWKSFFGSE
;
A
#
# COMPACT_ATOMS: atom_id res chain seq x y z
N MET A 1 -13.86 -1.30 6.61
CA MET A 1 -13.40 -2.69 6.61
C MET A 1 -12.91 -3.10 5.23
N LEU A 2 -11.79 -3.76 5.17
CA LEU A 2 -11.24 -4.25 3.90
C LEU A 2 -11.93 -5.57 3.53
N GLN A 3 -12.45 -5.64 2.31
CA GLN A 3 -13.29 -6.77 1.89
C GLN A 3 -12.47 -7.96 1.39
N ASN A 4 -11.42 -7.69 0.61
CA ASN A 4 -10.62 -8.75 0.00
C ASN A 4 -9.14 -8.48 0.23
N PRO A 5 -8.47 -9.28 1.07
CA PRO A 5 -7.05 -9.07 1.36
C PRO A 5 -6.15 -9.12 0.12
N LEU A 6 -6.55 -9.83 -0.93
CA LEU A 6 -5.74 -9.96 -2.15
C LEU A 6 -5.79 -8.73 -3.05
N MET A 7 -6.61 -7.73 -2.72
CA MET A 7 -6.69 -6.47 -3.47
C MET A 7 -5.66 -5.45 -3.01
N TYR A 8 -4.99 -5.69 -1.88
CA TYR A 8 -4.14 -4.68 -1.25
C TYR A 8 -2.69 -5.12 -1.18
N GLY A 9 -1.79 -4.14 -1.08
CA GLY A 9 -0.47 -4.37 -0.56
C GLY A 9 -0.51 -4.37 0.96
N TRP A 10 0.41 -5.08 1.58
CA TRP A 10 0.45 -5.24 3.03
C TRP A 10 1.84 -4.92 3.57
N VAL A 11 1.89 -4.35 4.75
CA VAL A 11 3.14 -3.99 5.41
C VAL A 11 3.26 -4.75 6.72
N LYS A 12 4.39 -5.45 6.87
CA LYS A 12 4.79 -5.98 8.16
C LYS A 12 5.64 -4.92 8.86
N THR A 13 5.28 -4.60 10.09
CA THR A 13 5.94 -3.51 10.83
C THR A 13 6.67 -4.01 12.06
N GLU A 14 7.68 -3.24 12.44
CA GLU A 14 8.36 -3.33 13.73
C GLU A 14 8.29 -1.93 14.35
N GLY A 15 7.34 -1.73 15.27
CA GLY A 15 6.98 -0.40 15.74
C GLY A 15 6.37 0.43 14.62
N LEU A 16 6.94 1.59 14.34
CA LEU A 16 6.49 2.45 13.23
C LEU A 16 7.30 2.27 11.96
N ARG A 17 8.16 1.26 11.91
CA ARG A 17 8.97 0.97 10.72
C ARG A 17 8.41 -0.21 9.95
N ALA A 18 8.47 -0.10 8.64
CA ALA A 18 8.18 -1.23 7.77
C ALA A 18 9.36 -2.21 7.79
N ALA A 19 9.07 -3.48 7.94
CA ALA A 19 10.07 -4.56 7.85
C ALA A 19 9.99 -5.27 6.50
N ALA A 20 8.79 -5.40 5.92
CA ALA A 20 8.58 -6.03 4.64
C ALA A 20 7.25 -5.57 4.05
N VAL A 21 7.12 -5.68 2.73
CA VAL A 21 5.89 -5.35 2.00
C VAL A 21 5.55 -6.52 1.08
N SER A 22 4.27 -6.87 1.02
CA SER A 22 3.77 -7.79 0.01
C SER A 22 2.75 -7.08 -0.86
N VAL A 23 2.64 -7.51 -2.12
CA VAL A 23 1.73 -6.90 -3.07
C VAL A 23 0.70 -7.93 -3.51
N LYS A 24 -0.56 -7.59 -3.33
CA LYS A 24 -1.71 -8.41 -3.73
C LYS A 24 -1.72 -9.82 -3.13
N LYS A 25 -1.09 -9.99 -1.97
CA LYS A 25 -1.20 -11.19 -1.16
C LYS A 25 -0.91 -10.83 0.29
N THR A 26 -1.49 -11.59 1.19
CA THR A 26 -1.29 -11.34 2.62
C THR A 26 0.16 -11.60 3.02
N ILE A 27 0.63 -10.88 4.03
CA ILE A 27 2.01 -10.99 4.51
C ILE A 27 2.12 -11.88 5.74
N SER A 28 0.98 -12.20 6.35
CA SER A 28 0.91 -13.11 7.50
C SER A 28 -0.39 -13.90 7.47
N GLU A 29 -0.56 -14.82 8.42
CA GLU A 29 -1.77 -15.62 8.56
C GLU A 29 -2.93 -14.81 9.14
N HIS A 30 -2.65 -13.65 9.71
CA HIS A 30 -3.65 -12.80 10.35
C HIS A 30 -3.62 -11.39 9.74
N PRO A 31 -4.09 -11.23 8.49
CA PRO A 31 -4.05 -9.94 7.81
C PRO A 31 -4.82 -8.83 8.52
N GLU A 32 -5.78 -9.18 9.36
CA GLU A 32 -6.52 -8.19 10.17
C GLU A 32 -5.62 -7.48 11.18
N ASN A 33 -4.45 -8.04 11.48
CA ASN A 33 -3.47 -7.43 12.39
C ASN A 33 -2.37 -6.69 11.65
N ASP A 34 -2.37 -6.72 10.32
CA ASP A 34 -1.35 -6.07 9.50
C ASP A 34 -1.88 -4.76 8.92
N HIS A 35 -0.97 -3.88 8.48
CA HIS A 35 -1.34 -2.64 7.83
C HIS A 35 -1.52 -2.86 6.33
N ALA A 36 -2.68 -2.46 5.80
CA ALA A 36 -2.92 -2.43 4.37
C ALA A 36 -2.41 -1.11 3.80
N ILE A 37 -1.83 -1.18 2.60
CA ILE A 37 -1.33 0.02 1.91
C ILE A 37 -2.50 0.66 1.15
N ILE A 38 -2.68 1.96 1.34
CA ILE A 38 -3.76 2.70 0.68
C ILE A 38 -3.31 3.47 -0.56
N GLY A 39 -2.02 3.42 -0.89
CA GLY A 39 -1.51 3.99 -2.13
C GLY A 39 -0.88 5.37 -2.02
N ALA A 40 -0.64 5.87 -0.82
CA ALA A 40 0.06 7.13 -0.62
C ALA A 40 1.49 6.86 -0.15
N PHE A 41 2.46 7.46 -0.83
CA PHE A 41 3.89 7.25 -0.58
C PHE A 41 4.63 8.56 -0.59
N SER A 42 5.66 8.67 0.24
CA SER A 42 6.50 9.85 0.30
C SER A 42 7.96 9.44 0.43
N PHE A 43 8.82 10.12 -0.31
CA PHE A 43 10.27 9.94 -0.23
C PHE A 43 10.89 11.24 0.23
N ARG A 44 11.84 11.13 1.16
CA ARG A 44 12.55 12.30 1.67
C ARG A 44 13.33 13.00 0.58
N ARG A 45 13.91 12.22 -0.35
CA ARG A 45 14.67 12.74 -1.49
C ARG A 45 14.19 12.06 -2.76
N GLY A 46 14.00 12.85 -3.82
CA GLY A 46 13.58 12.31 -5.11
C GLY A 46 14.57 11.30 -5.69
N VAL A 47 15.89 11.49 -5.44
CA VAL A 47 16.89 10.55 -5.90
C VAL A 47 16.72 9.16 -5.30
N ASP A 48 16.25 9.06 -4.06
CA ASP A 48 16.00 7.77 -3.43
C ASP A 48 14.87 7.03 -4.15
N PHE A 49 13.82 7.74 -4.54
CA PHE A 49 12.76 7.17 -5.35
C PHE A 49 13.28 6.68 -6.70
N LEU A 50 14.06 7.52 -7.40
CA LEU A 50 14.58 7.18 -8.71
C LEU A 50 15.50 5.96 -8.66
N ASP A 51 16.39 5.90 -7.69
CA ASP A 51 17.31 4.77 -7.54
C ASP A 51 16.53 3.46 -7.28
N CYS A 52 15.52 3.53 -6.44
CA CYS A 52 14.68 2.36 -6.16
C CYS A 52 13.86 1.93 -7.38
N ALA A 53 13.31 2.89 -8.12
CA ALA A 53 12.54 2.62 -9.32
C ALA A 53 13.42 2.00 -10.43
N ASP A 54 14.62 2.55 -10.62
CA ASP A 54 15.57 2.01 -11.61
C ASP A 54 15.92 0.55 -11.27
N ARG A 55 16.17 0.26 -10.02
CA ARG A 55 16.48 -1.10 -9.58
C ARG A 55 15.28 -2.04 -9.76
N LEU A 56 14.09 -1.58 -9.40
CA LEU A 56 12.86 -2.35 -9.55
C LEU A 56 12.65 -2.77 -11.02
N ILE A 57 12.87 -1.83 -11.95
CA ILE A 57 12.71 -2.06 -13.37
C ILE A 57 13.84 -2.93 -13.90
N ALA A 58 15.08 -2.64 -13.53
CA ALA A 58 16.24 -3.39 -13.99
C ALA A 58 16.19 -4.86 -13.60
N GLU A 59 15.67 -5.15 -12.42
CA GLU A 59 15.50 -6.51 -11.91
C GLU A 59 14.19 -7.16 -12.34
N ASP A 60 13.39 -6.44 -13.12
CA ASP A 60 12.08 -6.90 -13.62
C ASP A 60 11.18 -7.45 -12.51
N ARG A 61 11.10 -6.73 -11.40
CA ARG A 61 10.36 -7.16 -10.21
C ARG A 61 8.87 -6.86 -10.35
N ARG A 62 8.26 -7.46 -11.35
CA ARG A 62 6.83 -7.31 -11.63
C ARG A 62 5.99 -8.24 -10.76
N ILE A 63 4.79 -7.81 -10.48
CA ILE A 63 3.76 -8.62 -9.84
C ILE A 63 2.60 -8.70 -10.84
N ASP A 64 2.24 -9.89 -11.28
CA ASP A 64 1.19 -10.10 -12.30
C ASP A 64 1.40 -9.25 -13.55
N GLY A 65 2.67 -9.12 -13.98
CA GLY A 65 3.02 -8.37 -15.18
C GLY A 65 3.14 -6.87 -15.02
N GLU A 66 2.97 -6.35 -13.81
CA GLU A 66 2.99 -4.91 -13.55
C GLU A 66 4.01 -4.52 -12.49
N PHE A 67 4.52 -3.30 -12.59
CA PHE A 67 5.35 -2.71 -11.55
C PHE A 67 4.44 -1.95 -10.58
N TYR A 68 4.63 -2.19 -9.28
CA TYR A 68 3.88 -1.52 -8.23
C TYR A 68 4.80 -0.69 -7.34
N ILE A 69 4.36 0.51 -6.99
CA ILE A 69 5.09 1.36 -6.04
C ILE A 69 5.16 0.70 -4.66
N ASP A 70 4.16 -0.08 -4.30
CA ASP A 70 4.18 -0.87 -3.06
C ASP A 70 5.45 -1.71 -2.97
N ASN A 71 5.81 -2.39 -4.05
CA ASN A 71 6.99 -3.24 -4.09
C ASN A 71 8.30 -2.43 -4.10
N LEU A 72 8.22 -1.17 -4.49
CA LEU A 72 9.37 -0.26 -4.44
C LEU A 72 9.85 -0.06 -3.01
N MET A 73 8.95 -0.19 -2.04
CA MET A 73 9.31 -0.11 -0.62
C MET A 73 10.22 -1.25 -0.20
N ASN A 74 10.06 -2.45 -0.79
CA ASN A 74 10.99 -3.56 -0.56
C ASN A 74 12.38 -3.21 -1.07
N VAL A 75 12.48 -2.61 -2.25
CA VAL A 75 13.76 -2.15 -2.80
C VAL A 75 14.39 -1.10 -1.90
N ALA A 76 13.58 -0.17 -1.39
CA ALA A 76 14.05 0.84 -0.45
C ALA A 76 14.67 0.21 0.80
N LEU A 77 14.01 -0.80 1.36
CA LEU A 77 14.52 -1.54 2.52
C LEU A 77 15.83 -2.25 2.19
N GLU A 78 15.90 -2.90 1.03
CA GLU A 78 17.12 -3.58 0.58
C GLU A 78 18.27 -2.61 0.34
N ASN A 79 17.97 -1.37 -0.06
CA ASN A 79 18.96 -0.32 -0.24
C ASN A 79 19.38 0.34 1.09
N GLY A 80 18.85 -0.13 2.21
CA GLY A 80 19.21 0.39 3.52
C GLY A 80 18.47 1.65 3.95
N LEU A 81 17.41 2.02 3.22
CA LEU A 81 16.60 3.17 3.60
C LEU A 81 15.67 2.78 4.75
N ARG A 82 15.35 3.77 5.58
CA ARG A 82 14.35 3.59 6.63
C ARG A 82 12.98 3.89 6.05
N VAL A 83 12.07 2.94 6.19
CA VAL A 83 10.70 3.08 5.71
C VAL A 83 9.78 3.15 6.91
N GLY A 84 9.10 4.28 7.07
CA GLY A 84 8.13 4.48 8.14
C GLY A 84 6.71 4.19 7.67
N VAL A 85 5.86 3.90 8.62
CA VAL A 85 4.43 3.69 8.38
C VAL A 85 3.66 4.79 9.08
N PHE A 86 2.81 5.48 8.33
CA PHE A 86 1.89 6.47 8.87
C PHE A 86 0.47 5.91 8.74
N GLU A 87 -0.15 5.66 9.89
CA GLU A 87 -1.51 5.15 9.90
C GLU A 87 -2.51 6.29 9.74
N VAL A 88 -3.45 6.13 8.81
CA VAL A 88 -4.49 7.13 8.58
C VAL A 88 -5.72 6.81 9.41
N ASP A 89 -6.43 7.86 9.81
CA ASP A 89 -7.62 7.72 10.65
C ASP A 89 -8.82 7.18 9.88
N LYS A 90 -8.85 7.43 8.58
CA LYS A 90 -10.02 7.09 7.78
C LYS A 90 -9.61 6.76 6.35
N TYR A 91 -10.16 5.67 5.84
CA TYR A 91 -9.96 5.26 4.46
C TYR A 91 -11.32 4.91 3.85
N ILE A 92 -11.60 5.53 2.70
CA ILE A 92 -12.80 5.25 1.91
C ILE A 92 -12.34 4.76 0.54
N CYS A 93 -12.69 3.52 0.20
CA CYS A 93 -12.28 2.92 -1.06
C CYS A 93 -13.28 3.27 -2.18
N TRP A 94 -12.73 3.78 -3.29
CA TRP A 94 -13.49 4.00 -4.54
C TRP A 94 -12.86 3.18 -5.67
N GLY A 95 -12.23 2.07 -5.33
CA GLY A 95 -11.46 1.29 -6.30
C GLY A 95 -12.30 0.53 -7.32
N THR A 96 -13.60 0.37 -7.07
CA THR A 96 -14.52 -0.25 -8.01
C THR A 96 -15.77 0.62 -8.16
N PRO A 97 -16.54 0.48 -9.27
CA PRO A 97 -17.80 1.19 -9.40
C PRO A 97 -18.79 0.90 -8.26
N MET A 98 -18.78 -0.33 -7.75
CA MET A 98 -19.64 -0.69 -6.63
C MET A 98 -19.22 0.02 -5.34
N ASP A 99 -17.91 0.14 -5.10
CA ASP A 99 -17.41 0.86 -3.93
C ASP A 99 -17.88 2.31 -3.93
N LEU A 100 -17.82 2.97 -5.09
CA LEU A 100 -18.29 4.34 -5.22
C LEU A 100 -19.79 4.45 -4.97
N LYS A 101 -20.57 3.53 -5.53
CA LYS A 101 -22.02 3.50 -5.32
C LYS A 101 -22.39 3.34 -3.86
N ILE A 102 -21.68 2.47 -3.15
CA ILE A 102 -21.89 2.25 -1.71
C ILE A 102 -21.61 3.55 -0.95
N TYR A 103 -20.49 4.23 -1.28
CA TYR A 103 -20.14 5.48 -0.66
C TYR A 103 -21.23 6.55 -0.92
N GLU A 104 -21.67 6.69 -2.16
CA GLU A 104 -22.69 7.67 -2.53
C GLU A 104 -24.01 7.40 -1.82
N PHE A 105 -24.40 6.14 -1.68
CA PHE A 105 -25.59 5.74 -0.94
C PHE A 105 -25.53 6.24 0.51
N TRP A 106 -24.45 5.91 1.22
CA TRP A 106 -24.32 6.30 2.62
C TRP A 106 -24.17 7.81 2.78
N LYS A 107 -23.50 8.47 1.84
CA LYS A 107 -23.37 9.92 1.85
C LYS A 107 -24.75 10.58 1.74
N SER A 108 -25.60 10.10 0.85
CA SER A 108 -26.93 10.67 0.69
C SER A 108 -27.82 10.35 1.89
N PHE A 109 -27.61 9.20 2.54
CA PHE A 109 -28.37 8.82 3.73
C PHE A 109 -28.00 9.65 4.95
N PHE A 110 -26.70 9.90 5.17
CA PHE A 110 -26.22 10.62 6.35
C PHE A 110 -26.00 12.13 6.09
N GLY A 111 -26.27 12.62 4.91
CA GLY A 111 -26.04 14.00 4.53
C GLY A 111 -24.68 14.21 3.90
N SER A 112 -24.25 15.47 3.78
CA SER A 112 -23.09 15.85 2.99
C SER A 112 -21.76 15.72 3.72
N GLU A 113 -21.76 15.13 4.89
CA GLU A 113 -20.52 14.92 5.61
C GLU A 113 -19.74 13.76 5.00
#